data_7adc8d6a34907b22a50cd2bcf32306e9
#
_entry.id   7adc8d6a34907b22a50cd2bcf32306e9
#
_cell.length_a   1.000
_cell.length_b   1.000
_cell.length_c   1.000
_cell.angle_alpha   90.00
_cell.angle_beta   90.00
_cell.angle_gamma   90.00
#
_symmetry.space_group_name_H-M   'P 1'
#
loop_
_entity.id
_entity.type
_entity.pdbx_description
1 polymer ?
#
loop_
_entity_poly.entity_id
_entity_poly.type
_entity_poly.pdbx_seq_one_letter_code
_entity_poly.pdbx_strand_id
1 'polypeptide(L)'
;MFSIIIPTLNNLKYLDICIQSIKKNSKYIHEIIPHVNIGDDGTTQYLEKNSLNYTHTKYNARICEGMNLAAKKAKYDYILYAHDDFYFCPDWDQILKKEVDKINHNLFYLSGTMVNNGQIDLNCGDSAENFNEKKFLNEYKNANFYDFQGSTWAPHLIHKDIWNKVGGFSEEYYPGTGSDPDLNKKLWDIGVRIFKGINDFKVYHFGSIVTRKYKTDPNIVTETGSRGNKIFLLKWGFSIKFFKKFYLKSDTKFLGELKNPNKNFDYYYK
;
A
#
# COMPACT_ATOMS: atom_id res chain seq x y z
N MET A 1 12.19 -4.45 -12.27
CA MET A 1 10.79 -4.80 -12.60
C MET A 1 10.09 -5.23 -11.33
N PHE A 2 8.77 -5.00 -11.21
CA PHE A 2 7.99 -5.25 -10.00
C PHE A 2 6.78 -6.11 -10.33
N SER A 3 6.34 -6.96 -9.40
CA SER A 3 5.03 -7.62 -9.42
C SER A 3 4.07 -6.75 -8.58
N ILE A 4 3.07 -6.14 -9.24
CA ILE A 4 2.14 -5.18 -8.63
C ILE A 4 0.87 -5.93 -8.28
N ILE A 5 0.57 -6.05 -6.99
CA ILE A 5 -0.62 -6.72 -6.47
C ILE A 5 -1.68 -5.69 -6.06
N ILE A 6 -2.92 -5.88 -6.51
CA ILE A 6 -3.99 -4.89 -6.36
C ILE A 6 -5.29 -5.58 -5.94
N PRO A 7 -5.84 -5.32 -4.72
CA PRO A 7 -7.17 -5.83 -4.37
C PRO A 7 -8.24 -5.01 -5.08
N THR A 8 -9.29 -5.67 -5.59
CA THR A 8 -10.46 -5.00 -6.13
C THR A 8 -11.75 -5.72 -5.73
N LEU A 9 -12.81 -4.97 -5.51
CA LEU A 9 -14.15 -5.47 -5.21
C LEU A 9 -15.18 -4.68 -6.01
N ASN A 10 -15.63 -5.24 -7.14
CA ASN A 10 -16.64 -4.62 -8.01
C ASN A 10 -16.33 -3.13 -8.26
N ASN A 11 -15.10 -2.83 -8.67
CA ASN A 11 -14.57 -1.47 -8.82
C ASN A 11 -13.80 -1.29 -10.13
N LEU A 12 -14.27 -1.93 -11.20
CA LEU A 12 -13.62 -2.00 -12.52
C LEU A 12 -13.17 -0.64 -13.04
N LYS A 13 -13.99 0.39 -12.89
CA LYS A 13 -13.69 1.71 -13.42
C LYS A 13 -12.40 2.32 -12.84
N TYR A 14 -12.22 2.20 -11.53
CA TYR A 14 -11.02 2.70 -10.87
C TYR A 14 -9.83 1.77 -11.09
N LEU A 15 -10.05 0.46 -11.09
CA LEU A 15 -9.02 -0.52 -11.42
C LEU A 15 -8.45 -0.27 -12.83
N ASP A 16 -9.30 0.06 -13.82
CA ASP A 16 -8.86 0.41 -15.17
C ASP A 16 -7.96 1.65 -15.15
N ILE A 17 -8.38 2.73 -14.49
CA ILE A 17 -7.55 3.94 -14.32
C ILE A 17 -6.21 3.60 -13.68
N CYS A 18 -6.21 2.80 -12.61
CA CYS A 18 -5.00 2.38 -11.93
C CYS A 18 -4.07 1.62 -12.89
N ILE A 19 -4.57 0.60 -13.57
CA ILE A 19 -3.79 -0.22 -14.52
C ILE A 19 -3.25 0.63 -15.68
N GLN A 20 -4.09 1.50 -16.27
CA GLN A 20 -3.67 2.38 -17.35
C GLN A 20 -2.60 3.37 -16.90
N SER A 21 -2.75 3.95 -15.71
CA SER A 21 -1.75 4.87 -15.16
C SER A 21 -0.41 4.17 -14.89
N ILE A 22 -0.43 2.95 -14.35
CA ILE A 22 0.77 2.13 -14.18
C ILE A 22 1.46 1.92 -15.52
N LYS A 23 0.75 1.45 -16.54
CA LYS A 23 1.32 1.18 -17.88
C LYS A 23 1.82 2.45 -18.57
N LYS A 24 1.03 3.52 -18.55
CA LYS A 24 1.35 4.79 -19.22
C LYS A 24 2.55 5.51 -18.61
N ASN A 25 2.69 5.44 -17.29
CA ASN A 25 3.61 6.24 -16.52
C ASN A 25 4.86 5.47 -16.06
N SER A 26 5.03 4.23 -16.51
CA SER A 26 6.22 3.41 -16.26
C SER A 26 7.26 3.52 -17.37
N LYS A 27 8.52 3.43 -16.99
CA LYS A 27 9.64 3.22 -17.91
C LYS A 27 9.81 1.75 -18.29
N TYR A 28 9.54 0.85 -17.34
CA TYR A 28 9.74 -0.58 -17.50
C TYR A 28 8.41 -1.31 -17.60
N ILE A 29 8.44 -2.53 -18.18
CA ILE A 29 7.26 -3.41 -18.20
C ILE A 29 7.21 -4.15 -16.86
N HIS A 30 6.08 -4.02 -16.17
CA HIS A 30 5.80 -4.64 -14.89
C HIS A 30 4.76 -5.75 -15.03
N GLU A 31 4.74 -6.67 -14.06
CA GLU A 31 3.64 -7.62 -13.91
C GLU A 31 2.56 -6.99 -13.02
N ILE A 32 1.31 -7.00 -13.49
CA ILE A 32 0.15 -6.50 -12.73
C ILE A 32 -0.73 -7.71 -12.42
N ILE A 33 -1.01 -7.94 -11.14
CA ILE A 33 -1.76 -9.11 -10.63
C ILE A 33 -2.90 -8.62 -9.73
N PRO A 34 -4.06 -8.24 -10.28
CA PRO A 34 -5.23 -7.96 -9.47
C PRO A 34 -5.73 -9.21 -8.72
N HIS A 35 -6.23 -9.02 -7.51
CA HIS A 35 -7.09 -9.99 -6.86
C HIS A 35 -8.53 -9.50 -6.93
N VAL A 36 -9.36 -10.27 -7.65
CA VAL A 36 -10.77 -9.95 -7.83
C VAL A 36 -11.59 -10.61 -6.72
N ASN A 37 -12.17 -9.78 -5.87
CA ASN A 37 -13.18 -10.21 -4.91
C ASN A 37 -14.55 -10.14 -5.59
N ILE A 38 -15.29 -11.25 -5.67
CA ILE A 38 -16.61 -11.40 -6.31
C ILE A 38 -16.51 -11.18 -7.83
N GLY A 39 -16.44 -9.94 -8.33
CA GLY A 39 -16.22 -9.65 -9.76
C GLY A 39 -17.46 -9.63 -10.64
N ASP A 40 -18.63 -9.25 -10.08
CA ASP A 40 -19.92 -9.19 -10.80
C ASP A 40 -20.06 -7.97 -11.73
N ASP A 41 -19.08 -7.06 -11.72
CA ASP A 41 -19.08 -5.80 -12.47
C ASP A 41 -18.36 -5.88 -13.83
N GLY A 42 -18.00 -7.08 -14.29
CA GLY A 42 -17.24 -7.28 -15.53
C GLY A 42 -15.72 -7.20 -15.37
N THR A 43 -15.21 -7.12 -14.14
CA THR A 43 -13.76 -7.03 -13.88
C THR A 43 -13.00 -8.24 -14.44
N THR A 44 -13.49 -9.47 -14.26
CA THR A 44 -12.83 -10.68 -14.78
C THR A 44 -12.73 -10.67 -16.30
N GLN A 45 -13.82 -10.34 -16.99
CA GLN A 45 -13.86 -10.22 -18.46
C GLN A 45 -12.89 -9.15 -18.97
N TYR A 46 -12.80 -8.01 -18.26
CA TYR A 46 -11.84 -6.96 -18.58
C TYR A 46 -10.39 -7.46 -18.47
N LEU A 47 -10.05 -8.17 -17.41
CA LEU A 47 -8.70 -8.71 -17.17
C LEU A 47 -8.32 -9.75 -18.24
N GLU A 48 -9.23 -10.66 -18.58
CA GLU A 48 -9.05 -11.67 -19.62
C GLU A 48 -8.84 -11.03 -21.00
N LYS A 49 -9.69 -10.07 -21.38
CA LYS A 49 -9.57 -9.32 -22.64
C LYS A 49 -8.21 -8.60 -22.76
N ASN A 50 -7.67 -8.12 -21.63
CA ASN A 50 -6.38 -7.42 -21.61
C ASN A 50 -5.18 -8.35 -21.32
N SER A 51 -5.38 -9.68 -21.32
CA SER A 51 -4.34 -10.69 -21.07
C SER A 51 -3.57 -10.46 -19.77
N LEU A 52 -4.25 -10.00 -18.73
CA LEU A 52 -3.68 -9.76 -17.41
C LEU A 52 -3.82 -11.00 -16.53
N ASN A 53 -2.75 -11.40 -15.87
CA ASN A 53 -2.82 -12.41 -14.81
C ASN A 53 -3.59 -11.85 -13.63
N TYR A 54 -4.44 -12.68 -13.02
CA TYR A 54 -5.18 -12.29 -11.82
C TYR A 54 -5.45 -13.49 -10.91
N THR A 55 -5.86 -13.23 -9.69
CA THR A 55 -6.47 -14.21 -8.78
C THR A 55 -7.91 -13.82 -8.52
N HIS A 56 -8.78 -14.78 -8.24
CA HIS A 56 -10.20 -14.53 -8.06
C HIS A 56 -10.78 -15.41 -6.95
N THR A 57 -11.64 -14.82 -6.14
CA THR A 57 -12.50 -15.52 -5.20
C THR A 57 -13.97 -15.15 -5.44
N LYS A 58 -14.86 -16.14 -5.44
CA LYS A 58 -16.32 -15.92 -5.56
C LYS A 58 -16.94 -15.29 -4.32
N TYR A 59 -16.15 -15.07 -3.30
CA TYR A 59 -16.51 -14.38 -2.06
C TYR A 59 -15.54 -13.21 -1.84
N ASN A 60 -15.87 -12.35 -0.89
CA ASN A 60 -14.99 -11.24 -0.53
C ASN A 60 -13.87 -11.72 0.42
N ALA A 61 -12.72 -12.12 -0.13
CA ALA A 61 -11.51 -12.48 0.60
C ALA A 61 -10.85 -11.26 1.31
N ARG A 62 -11.33 -10.06 1.02
CA ARG A 62 -10.78 -8.82 1.57
C ARG A 62 -9.32 -8.57 1.17
N ILE A 63 -8.66 -7.64 1.89
CA ILE A 63 -7.31 -7.20 1.55
C ILE A 63 -6.28 -8.30 1.89
N CYS A 64 -6.29 -8.82 3.12
CA CYS A 64 -5.21 -9.68 3.59
C CYS A 64 -5.10 -10.99 2.81
N GLU A 65 -6.18 -11.78 2.75
CA GLU A 65 -6.22 -13.02 2.00
C GLU A 65 -6.00 -12.79 0.50
N GLY A 66 -6.72 -11.81 -0.07
CA GLY A 66 -6.62 -11.49 -1.50
C GLY A 66 -5.19 -11.12 -1.92
N MET A 67 -4.51 -10.32 -1.12
CA MET A 67 -3.12 -9.94 -1.42
C MET A 67 -2.14 -11.10 -1.24
N ASN A 68 -2.36 -11.96 -0.23
CA ASN A 68 -1.56 -13.17 -0.08
C ASN A 68 -1.73 -14.12 -1.29
N LEU A 69 -2.95 -14.25 -1.82
CA LEU A 69 -3.22 -15.03 -3.04
C LEU A 69 -2.55 -14.42 -4.28
N ALA A 70 -2.63 -13.10 -4.47
CA ALA A 70 -1.98 -12.42 -5.58
C ALA A 70 -0.45 -12.52 -5.50
N ALA A 71 0.14 -12.32 -4.31
CA ALA A 71 1.57 -12.39 -4.08
C ALA A 71 2.17 -13.77 -4.43
N LYS A 72 1.43 -14.86 -4.25
CA LYS A 72 1.86 -16.22 -4.64
C LYS A 72 2.11 -16.35 -6.15
N LYS A 73 1.51 -15.47 -6.98
CA LYS A 73 1.72 -15.45 -8.43
C LYS A 73 2.85 -14.52 -8.88
N ALA A 74 3.42 -13.73 -7.97
CA ALA A 74 4.47 -12.77 -8.27
C ALA A 74 5.72 -13.45 -8.87
N LYS A 75 6.19 -12.99 -10.03
CA LYS A 75 7.38 -13.53 -10.72
C LYS A 75 8.63 -12.73 -10.42
N TYR A 76 8.51 -11.43 -10.18
CA TYR A 76 9.66 -10.56 -9.91
C TYR A 76 10.04 -10.56 -8.43
N ASP A 77 11.27 -10.12 -8.16
CA ASP A 77 11.86 -10.11 -6.82
C ASP A 77 11.24 -9.08 -5.88
N TYR A 78 10.49 -8.12 -6.42
CA TYR A 78 9.87 -7.07 -5.63
C TYR A 78 8.35 -7.09 -5.81
N ILE A 79 7.63 -7.11 -4.70
CA ILE A 79 6.17 -7.01 -4.63
C ILE A 79 5.80 -5.56 -4.29
N LEU A 80 5.07 -4.91 -5.19
CA LEU A 80 4.46 -3.61 -4.97
C LEU A 80 2.96 -3.80 -4.68
N TYR A 81 2.56 -3.55 -3.44
CA TYR A 81 1.14 -3.50 -3.08
C TYR A 81 0.56 -2.13 -3.38
N ALA A 82 -0.56 -2.09 -4.07
CA ALA A 82 -1.30 -0.87 -4.41
C ALA A 82 -2.81 -1.07 -4.25
N HIS A 83 -3.56 0.05 -4.17
CA HIS A 83 -5.03 0.00 -4.20
C HIS A 83 -5.54 0.24 -5.62
N ASP A 84 -6.75 -0.25 -5.91
CA ASP A 84 -7.40 -0.10 -7.21
C ASP A 84 -7.86 1.34 -7.49
N ASP A 85 -7.94 2.20 -6.49
CA ASP A 85 -8.28 3.61 -6.57
C ASP A 85 -7.07 4.56 -6.53
N PHE A 86 -5.90 4.08 -7.00
CA PHE A 86 -4.73 4.91 -7.23
C PHE A 86 -4.53 5.26 -8.71
N TYR A 87 -4.05 6.49 -8.97
CA TYR A 87 -3.44 6.88 -10.23
C TYR A 87 -1.95 7.11 -10.01
N PHE A 88 -1.10 6.30 -10.64
CA PHE A 88 0.36 6.39 -10.53
C PHE A 88 0.90 7.57 -11.33
N CYS A 89 1.73 8.42 -10.71
CA CYS A 89 2.37 9.55 -11.38
C CYS A 89 3.50 9.09 -12.32
N PRO A 90 3.90 9.92 -13.31
CA PRO A 90 5.04 9.60 -14.18
C PRO A 90 6.33 9.29 -13.42
N ASP A 91 7.15 8.39 -13.99
CA ASP A 91 8.48 8.00 -13.50
C ASP A 91 8.50 7.25 -12.15
N TRP A 92 7.36 6.83 -11.64
CA TRP A 92 7.21 6.17 -10.34
C TRP A 92 8.14 4.96 -10.17
N ASP A 93 8.32 4.17 -11.22
CA ASP A 93 9.12 2.94 -11.22
C ASP A 93 10.63 3.22 -11.24
N GLN A 94 11.06 4.27 -11.92
CA GLN A 94 12.45 4.72 -11.92
C GLN A 94 12.83 5.27 -10.55
N ILE A 95 11.93 6.01 -9.91
CA ILE A 95 12.11 6.55 -8.56
C ILE A 95 12.31 5.40 -7.56
N LEU A 96 11.41 4.40 -7.58
CA LEU A 96 11.53 3.21 -6.72
C LEU A 96 12.81 2.43 -7.00
N LYS A 97 13.13 2.19 -8.29
CA LYS A 97 14.36 1.46 -8.65
C LYS A 97 15.60 2.17 -8.13
N LYS A 98 15.69 3.49 -8.33
CA LYS A 98 16.82 4.30 -7.84
C LYS A 98 16.96 4.21 -6.31
N GLU A 99 15.83 4.17 -5.59
CA GLU A 99 15.87 4.06 -4.14
C GLU A 99 16.31 2.67 -3.67
N VAL A 100 15.82 1.61 -4.31
CA VAL A 100 16.26 0.22 -4.06
C VAL A 100 17.75 0.07 -4.31
N ASP A 101 18.25 0.59 -5.44
CA ASP A 101 19.67 0.50 -5.80
C ASP A 101 20.57 1.23 -4.77
N LYS A 102 20.10 2.33 -4.18
CA LYS A 102 20.83 3.05 -3.10
C LYS A 102 20.91 2.25 -1.79
N ILE A 103 19.82 1.53 -1.45
CA ILE A 103 19.77 0.75 -0.20
C ILE A 103 20.70 -0.46 -0.28
N ASN A 104 20.84 -1.08 -1.44
CA ASN A 104 21.76 -2.19 -1.72
C ASN A 104 21.60 -3.42 -0.80
N HIS A 105 20.40 -3.64 -0.26
CA HIS A 105 19.98 -4.86 0.44
C HIS A 105 18.47 -4.99 0.44
N ASN A 106 17.91 -6.15 0.84
CA ASN A 106 16.50 -6.46 0.72
C ASN A 106 15.67 -6.15 1.99
N LEU A 107 16.30 -5.68 3.07
CA LEU A 107 15.65 -5.40 4.34
C LEU A 107 15.09 -3.97 4.40
N PHE A 108 14.04 -3.71 3.63
CA PHE A 108 13.36 -2.42 3.59
C PHE A 108 11.85 -2.55 3.40
N TYR A 109 11.15 -1.47 3.73
CA TYR A 109 9.77 -1.19 3.40
C TYR A 109 9.72 0.22 2.83
N LEU A 110 9.40 0.35 1.55
CA LEU A 110 9.31 1.63 0.85
C LEU A 110 7.86 1.91 0.48
N SER A 111 7.35 3.08 0.83
CA SER A 111 6.00 3.47 0.42
C SER A 111 5.99 4.77 -0.39
N GLY A 112 4.92 4.96 -1.14
CA GLY A 112 4.69 6.19 -1.89
C GLY A 112 4.02 7.27 -1.05
N THR A 113 3.89 8.44 -1.64
CA THR A 113 3.17 9.61 -1.11
C THR A 113 1.83 9.73 -1.81
N MET A 114 0.75 9.68 -1.05
CA MET A 114 -0.60 9.86 -1.57
C MET A 114 -0.93 11.34 -1.70
N VAL A 115 -1.32 11.74 -2.91
CA VAL A 115 -1.87 13.05 -3.24
C VAL A 115 -3.38 12.93 -3.28
N ASN A 116 -4.07 13.85 -2.66
CA ASN A 116 -5.49 13.80 -2.30
C ASN A 116 -5.81 12.61 -1.37
N ASN A 117 -6.60 12.82 -0.33
CA ASN A 117 -6.91 11.81 0.68
C ASN A 117 -5.66 11.08 1.25
N GLY A 118 -4.58 11.81 1.50
CA GLY A 118 -3.30 11.27 1.98
C GLY A 118 -2.38 12.33 2.58
N GLN A 119 -1.08 12.27 2.25
CA GLN A 119 -0.06 13.17 2.80
C GLN A 119 -0.10 14.57 2.18
N ILE A 120 -0.58 14.70 0.95
CA ILE A 120 -0.64 15.96 0.20
C ILE A 120 -2.11 16.26 -0.10
N ASP A 121 -2.56 17.46 0.26
CA ASP A 121 -3.89 17.96 -0.08
C ASP A 121 -3.83 18.70 -1.43
N LEU A 122 -4.23 18.01 -2.50
CA LEU A 122 -4.37 18.54 -3.85
C LEU A 122 -5.53 17.83 -4.54
N ASN A 123 -6.71 18.43 -4.51
CA ASN A 123 -7.90 17.87 -5.13
C ASN A 123 -7.96 18.23 -6.63
N CYS A 124 -7.95 17.16 -7.45
CA CYS A 124 -8.15 17.26 -8.90
C CYS A 124 -9.36 16.42 -9.38
N GLY A 125 -10.27 16.10 -8.48
CA GLY A 125 -11.50 15.32 -8.70
C GLY A 125 -11.63 14.17 -7.72
N ASP A 126 -12.82 13.96 -7.19
CA ASP A 126 -13.12 12.94 -6.17
C ASP A 126 -13.62 11.62 -6.74
N SER A 127 -13.80 11.56 -8.06
CA SER A 127 -14.26 10.36 -8.74
C SER A 127 -13.59 10.21 -10.11
N ALA A 128 -13.67 8.99 -10.64
CA ALA A 128 -13.16 8.67 -11.98
C ALA A 128 -13.79 9.55 -13.09
N GLU A 129 -15.04 10.02 -12.88
CA GLU A 129 -15.79 10.84 -13.85
C GLU A 129 -15.31 12.30 -13.88
N ASN A 130 -14.91 12.83 -12.74
CA ASN A 130 -14.54 14.24 -12.61
C ASN A 130 -13.03 14.45 -12.42
N PHE A 131 -12.22 13.39 -12.48
CA PHE A 131 -10.78 13.48 -12.39
C PHE A 131 -10.17 14.28 -13.52
N ASN A 132 -9.56 15.41 -13.19
CA ASN A 132 -8.85 16.25 -14.15
C ASN A 132 -7.37 15.86 -14.20
N GLU A 133 -7.05 14.84 -14.99
CA GLU A 133 -5.68 14.33 -15.16
C GLU A 133 -4.72 15.44 -15.61
N LYS A 134 -5.13 16.31 -16.54
CA LYS A 134 -4.29 17.38 -17.07
C LYS A 134 -3.92 18.39 -15.96
N LYS A 135 -4.89 18.81 -15.15
CA LYS A 135 -4.65 19.69 -13.99
C LYS A 135 -3.68 18.99 -13.02
N PHE A 136 -3.97 17.75 -12.68
CA PHE A 136 -3.14 16.97 -11.76
C PHE A 136 -1.70 16.87 -12.24
N LEU A 137 -1.46 16.48 -13.49
CA LEU A 137 -0.11 16.34 -14.06
C LEU A 137 0.68 17.66 -14.14
N ASN A 138 0.00 18.79 -14.19
CA ASN A 138 0.64 20.11 -14.14
C ASN A 138 1.03 20.52 -12.71
N GLU A 139 0.30 20.08 -11.68
CA GLU A 139 0.41 20.60 -10.31
C GLU A 139 1.14 19.64 -9.35
N TYR A 140 1.05 18.29 -9.56
CA TYR A 140 1.54 17.30 -8.58
C TYR A 140 3.03 17.40 -8.25
N LYS A 141 3.86 17.90 -9.19
CA LYS A 141 5.31 18.07 -8.97
C LYS A 141 5.61 19.20 -7.98
N ASN A 142 4.76 20.22 -7.94
CA ASN A 142 4.88 21.34 -7.02
C ASN A 142 4.25 21.05 -5.65
N ALA A 143 3.43 20.01 -5.57
CA ALA A 143 2.85 19.54 -4.34
C ALA A 143 3.85 18.69 -3.55
N ASN A 144 4.60 19.36 -2.68
CA ASN A 144 5.72 18.74 -1.98
C ASN A 144 5.35 18.29 -0.56
N PHE A 145 5.87 17.15 -0.21
CA PHE A 145 5.94 16.61 1.13
C PHE A 145 7.42 16.44 1.52
N TYR A 146 7.79 15.41 2.20
CA TYR A 146 9.19 15.04 2.47
C TYR A 146 9.31 13.53 2.50
N ASP A 147 10.52 13.01 2.31
CA ASP A 147 10.79 11.60 2.59
C ASP A 147 10.47 11.33 4.05
N PHE A 148 9.57 10.38 4.31
CA PHE A 148 8.93 10.17 5.61
C PHE A 148 9.55 8.99 6.35
N GLN A 149 9.81 9.17 7.64
CA GLN A 149 10.30 8.10 8.50
C GLN A 149 9.17 7.24 9.02
N GLY A 150 9.31 5.91 8.93
CA GLY A 150 8.37 4.99 9.57
C GLY A 150 6.99 4.94 8.89
N SER A 151 6.98 4.97 7.56
CA SER A 151 5.75 4.80 6.78
C SER A 151 5.10 3.43 7.00
N THR A 152 3.77 3.39 6.98
CA THR A 152 2.98 2.18 7.22
C THR A 152 1.75 2.09 6.30
N TRP A 153 1.85 2.58 5.06
CA TRP A 153 0.71 2.67 4.15
C TRP A 153 1.03 2.24 2.72
N ALA A 154 -0.01 1.98 1.93
CA ALA A 154 0.07 1.76 0.49
C ALA A 154 0.22 3.09 -0.30
N PRO A 155 0.81 3.06 -1.52
CA PRO A 155 1.44 1.90 -2.11
C PRO A 155 2.76 1.57 -1.41
N HIS A 156 3.13 0.29 -1.32
CA HIS A 156 4.42 -0.05 -0.73
C HIS A 156 5.14 -1.19 -1.45
N LEU A 157 6.46 -1.14 -1.43
CA LEU A 157 7.37 -2.10 -2.03
C LEU A 157 8.12 -2.89 -0.97
N ILE A 158 8.14 -4.21 -1.13
CA ILE A 158 8.88 -5.16 -0.28
C ILE A 158 9.55 -6.19 -1.19
N HIS A 159 10.74 -6.67 -0.82
CA HIS A 159 11.36 -7.80 -1.52
C HIS A 159 10.54 -9.09 -1.28
N LYS A 160 10.35 -9.90 -2.33
CA LYS A 160 9.51 -11.10 -2.29
C LYS A 160 9.94 -12.12 -1.22
N ASP A 161 11.24 -12.33 -1.05
CA ASP A 161 11.74 -13.25 -0.01
C ASP A 161 11.41 -12.74 1.40
N ILE A 162 11.44 -11.43 1.61
CA ILE A 162 11.07 -10.80 2.88
C ILE A 162 9.56 -10.92 3.11
N TRP A 163 8.76 -10.69 2.06
CA TRP A 163 7.31 -10.93 2.10
C TRP A 163 7.00 -12.38 2.49
N ASN A 164 7.64 -13.35 1.83
CA ASN A 164 7.44 -14.76 2.09
C ASN A 164 7.90 -15.16 3.50
N LYS A 165 9.04 -14.64 3.96
CA LYS A 165 9.59 -14.89 5.29
C LYS A 165 8.65 -14.46 6.41
N VAL A 166 7.91 -13.36 6.23
CA VAL A 166 6.93 -12.89 7.24
C VAL A 166 5.52 -13.45 7.00
N GLY A 167 5.29 -14.20 5.91
CA GLY A 167 4.00 -14.77 5.56
C GLY A 167 2.98 -13.76 5.03
N GLY A 168 3.43 -12.66 4.43
CA GLY A 168 2.54 -11.62 3.88
C GLY A 168 1.68 -10.92 4.92
N PHE A 169 0.45 -10.57 4.57
CA PHE A 169 -0.53 -10.01 5.51
C PHE A 169 -1.11 -11.08 6.44
N SER A 170 -1.38 -10.70 7.67
CA SER A 170 -2.05 -11.57 8.66
C SER A 170 -3.57 -11.49 8.48
N GLU A 171 -4.19 -12.63 8.18
CA GLU A 171 -5.61 -12.69 7.79
C GLU A 171 -6.60 -12.42 8.92
N GLU A 172 -6.15 -12.54 10.18
CA GLU A 172 -6.94 -12.17 11.36
C GLU A 172 -7.33 -10.69 11.40
N TYR A 173 -6.65 -9.82 10.64
CA TYR A 173 -6.98 -8.39 10.54
C TYR A 173 -8.16 -8.09 9.60
N TYR A 174 -9.04 -9.03 9.44
CA TYR A 174 -10.29 -8.80 8.73
C TYR A 174 -11.06 -7.58 9.29
N PRO A 175 -11.55 -6.62 8.46
CA PRO A 175 -11.51 -6.55 6.99
C PRO A 175 -10.25 -5.94 6.38
N GLY A 176 -9.22 -5.61 7.15
CA GLY A 176 -7.95 -5.03 6.68
C GLY A 176 -7.35 -3.97 7.59
N THR A 177 -8.16 -3.32 8.45
CA THR A 177 -7.67 -2.27 9.35
C THR A 177 -6.63 -2.80 10.33
N GLY A 178 -5.45 -2.17 10.36
CA GLY A 178 -4.34 -2.59 11.23
C GLY A 178 -3.40 -3.62 10.60
N SER A 179 -3.69 -4.13 9.39
CA SER A 179 -2.84 -5.09 8.69
C SER A 179 -1.49 -4.52 8.27
N ASP A 180 -1.46 -3.25 7.82
CA ASP A 180 -0.19 -2.61 7.44
C ASP A 180 0.76 -2.43 8.63
N PRO A 181 0.34 -1.87 9.79
CA PRO A 181 1.19 -1.84 10.98
C PRO A 181 1.62 -3.23 11.47
N ASP A 182 0.75 -4.24 11.35
CA ASP A 182 1.10 -5.63 11.69
C ASP A 182 2.19 -6.16 10.76
N LEU A 183 2.06 -5.97 9.46
CA LEU A 183 3.08 -6.31 8.49
C LEU A 183 4.40 -5.61 8.82
N ASN A 184 4.38 -4.31 9.12
CA ASN A 184 5.57 -3.58 9.51
C ASN A 184 6.20 -4.12 10.81
N LYS A 185 5.38 -4.58 11.77
CA LYS A 185 5.91 -5.19 13.00
C LYS A 185 6.57 -6.54 12.73
N LYS A 186 5.98 -7.38 11.88
CA LYS A 186 6.61 -8.63 11.43
C LYS A 186 7.94 -8.36 10.70
N LEU A 187 7.96 -7.35 9.82
CA LEU A 187 9.19 -6.92 9.14
C LEU A 187 10.25 -6.42 10.12
N TRP A 188 9.85 -5.65 11.13
CA TRP A 188 10.73 -5.20 12.20
C TRP A 188 11.40 -6.37 12.92
N ASP A 189 10.64 -7.41 13.23
CA ASP A 189 11.13 -8.57 14.01
C ASP A 189 12.16 -9.40 13.25
N ILE A 190 12.12 -9.39 11.93
CA ILE A 190 13.13 -10.05 11.10
C ILE A 190 14.31 -9.15 10.71
N GLY A 191 14.39 -7.94 11.28
CA GLY A 191 15.54 -7.05 11.13
C GLY A 191 15.38 -5.91 10.13
N VAL A 192 14.21 -5.69 9.53
CA VAL A 192 13.97 -4.50 8.71
C VAL A 192 14.06 -3.25 9.58
N ARG A 193 14.85 -2.26 9.13
CA ARG A 193 15.06 -0.98 9.83
C ARG A 193 14.87 0.22 8.93
N ILE A 194 14.73 0.03 7.62
CA ILE A 194 14.36 1.07 6.67
C ILE A 194 12.86 0.97 6.40
N PHE A 195 12.10 1.93 6.94
CA PHE A 195 10.69 2.15 6.68
C PHE A 195 10.55 3.58 6.17
N LYS A 196 10.54 3.74 4.84
CA LYS A 196 10.64 5.05 4.19
C LYS A 196 9.43 5.32 3.32
N GLY A 197 8.75 6.45 3.54
CA GLY A 197 7.84 7.04 2.58
C GLY A 197 8.62 7.94 1.63
N ILE A 198 8.49 7.74 0.33
CA ILE A 198 9.24 8.45 -0.70
C ILE A 198 8.39 9.60 -1.23
N ASN A 199 8.86 10.85 -1.03
CA ASN A 199 8.13 12.03 -1.51
C ASN A 199 7.87 11.99 -3.01
N ASP A 200 8.86 11.64 -3.80
CA ASP A 200 8.76 11.71 -5.26
C ASP A 200 7.97 10.55 -5.88
N PHE A 201 7.85 9.42 -5.20
CA PHE A 201 6.94 8.34 -5.59
C PHE A 201 5.51 8.71 -5.22
N LYS A 202 4.82 9.42 -6.11
CA LYS A 202 3.48 9.93 -5.88
C LYS A 202 2.41 9.08 -6.57
N VAL A 203 1.27 8.96 -5.90
CA VAL A 203 0.02 8.44 -6.47
C VAL A 203 -1.12 9.40 -6.13
N TYR A 204 -2.06 9.63 -7.07
CA TYR A 204 -3.32 10.26 -6.73
C TYR A 204 -4.24 9.22 -6.10
N HIS A 205 -4.90 9.56 -5.00
CA HIS A 205 -5.78 8.65 -4.26
C HIS A 205 -7.22 9.17 -4.29
N PHE A 206 -8.10 8.43 -4.93
CA PHE A 206 -9.52 8.81 -5.01
C PHE A 206 -10.28 8.68 -3.68
N GLY A 207 -9.70 8.03 -2.68
CA GLY A 207 -10.17 8.07 -1.30
C GLY A 207 -11.09 6.93 -0.91
N SER A 208 -10.57 5.70 -0.89
CA SER A 208 -11.25 4.52 -0.33
C SER A 208 -12.64 4.28 -0.94
N ILE A 209 -12.72 4.28 -2.26
CA ILE A 209 -13.97 4.21 -3.04
C ILE A 209 -14.83 3.01 -2.62
N VAL A 210 -14.23 1.82 -2.53
CA VAL A 210 -14.94 0.59 -2.13
C VAL A 210 -15.52 0.73 -0.73
N THR A 211 -14.74 1.24 0.24
CA THR A 211 -15.20 1.44 1.62
C THR A 211 -16.37 2.42 1.67
N ARG A 212 -16.33 3.50 0.90
CA ARG A 212 -17.41 4.50 0.83
C ARG A 212 -18.67 3.92 0.19
N LYS A 213 -18.53 3.19 -0.93
CA LYS A 213 -19.61 2.56 -1.69
C LYS A 213 -20.39 1.55 -0.85
N TYR A 214 -19.69 0.77 -0.04
CA TYR A 214 -20.28 -0.33 0.74
C TYR A 214 -20.35 -0.04 2.24
N LYS A 215 -20.31 1.22 2.64
CA LYS A 215 -20.27 1.65 4.05
C LYS A 215 -21.42 1.08 4.90
N THR A 216 -22.58 0.85 4.30
CA THR A 216 -23.79 0.32 4.98
C THR A 216 -23.97 -1.19 4.82
N ASP A 217 -23.12 -1.87 4.03
CA ASP A 217 -23.23 -3.32 3.86
C ASP A 217 -22.49 -4.05 4.99
N PRO A 218 -23.22 -4.73 5.90
CA PRO A 218 -22.60 -5.43 7.04
C PRO A 218 -21.69 -6.58 6.61
N ASN A 219 -21.84 -7.11 5.38
CA ASN A 219 -20.97 -8.15 4.84
C ASN A 219 -19.63 -7.59 4.33
N ILE A 220 -19.57 -6.28 4.09
CA ILE A 220 -18.40 -5.61 3.50
C ILE A 220 -17.71 -4.68 4.48
N VAL A 221 -18.47 -3.92 5.26
CA VAL A 221 -17.93 -2.98 6.26
C VAL A 221 -18.37 -3.42 7.63
N THR A 222 -17.47 -3.97 8.36
CA THR A 222 -17.62 -4.21 9.79
C THR A 222 -16.73 -3.25 10.56
N GLU A 223 -16.91 -3.14 11.86
CA GLU A 223 -16.15 -2.30 12.79
C GLU A 223 -14.66 -2.14 12.41
N THR A 224 -14.31 -1.00 11.87
CA THR A 224 -13.02 -0.84 11.19
C THR A 224 -11.86 -0.55 12.12
N GLY A 225 -11.86 0.56 12.82
CA GLY A 225 -10.68 1.01 13.55
C GLY A 225 -10.43 0.31 14.89
N SER A 226 -11.48 0.02 15.65
CA SER A 226 -11.35 -0.53 17.01
C SER A 226 -10.88 -1.99 17.00
N ARG A 227 -11.37 -2.81 16.07
CA ARG A 227 -11.01 -4.23 15.95
C ARG A 227 -9.53 -4.43 15.64
N GLY A 228 -8.99 -3.76 14.62
CA GLY A 228 -7.59 -3.90 14.23
C GLY A 228 -6.64 -3.45 15.34
N ASN A 229 -6.96 -2.36 16.04
CA ASN A 229 -6.19 -1.90 17.20
C ASN A 229 -6.20 -2.91 18.35
N LYS A 230 -7.34 -3.55 18.64
CA LYS A 230 -7.46 -4.59 19.66
C LYS A 230 -6.63 -5.82 19.28
N ILE A 231 -6.73 -6.30 18.04
CA ILE A 231 -5.95 -7.44 17.54
C ILE A 231 -4.45 -7.14 17.68
N PHE A 232 -4.01 -5.96 17.24
CA PHE A 232 -2.61 -5.55 17.33
C PHE A 232 -2.11 -5.55 18.78
N LEU A 233 -2.90 -4.96 19.70
CA LEU A 233 -2.57 -4.93 21.11
C LEU A 233 -2.47 -6.33 21.72
N LEU A 234 -3.40 -7.21 21.42
CA LEU A 234 -3.39 -8.60 21.92
C LEU A 234 -2.23 -9.41 21.36
N LYS A 235 -1.91 -9.21 20.08
CA LYS A 235 -0.85 -9.95 19.38
C LYS A 235 0.55 -9.50 19.80
N TRP A 236 0.76 -8.18 19.97
CA TRP A 236 2.08 -7.59 20.16
C TRP A 236 2.36 -7.01 21.53
N GLY A 237 1.35 -6.92 22.41
CA GLY A 237 1.47 -6.42 23.78
C GLY A 237 1.53 -4.89 23.90
N PHE A 238 1.39 -4.14 22.81
CA PHE A 238 1.36 -2.67 22.79
C PHE A 238 0.51 -2.15 21.61
N SER A 239 0.14 -0.86 21.68
CA SER A 239 -0.72 -0.24 20.66
C SER A 239 0.04 0.06 19.35
N ILE A 240 -0.71 0.17 18.23
CA ILE A 240 -0.19 0.68 16.95
C ILE A 240 0.46 2.06 17.12
N LYS A 241 -0.16 2.95 17.92
CA LYS A 241 0.38 4.29 18.21
C LYS A 241 1.76 4.21 18.90
N PHE A 242 1.91 3.30 19.86
CA PHE A 242 3.19 3.05 20.52
C PHE A 242 4.24 2.56 19.54
N PHE A 243 3.90 1.57 18.70
CA PHE A 243 4.80 1.04 17.67
C PHE A 243 5.26 2.13 16.70
N LYS A 244 4.32 2.89 16.14
CA LYS A 244 4.64 4.00 15.22
C LYS A 244 5.55 5.05 15.88
N LYS A 245 5.26 5.43 17.12
CA LYS A 245 6.02 6.47 17.82
C LYS A 245 7.43 6.02 18.23
N PHE A 246 7.55 4.86 18.87
CA PHE A 246 8.80 4.47 19.52
C PHE A 246 9.69 3.56 18.67
N TYR A 247 9.12 2.73 17.81
CA TYR A 247 9.86 1.86 16.91
C TYR A 247 10.12 2.54 15.57
N LEU A 248 9.08 2.98 14.90
CA LEU A 248 9.18 3.50 13.54
C LEU A 248 9.57 4.98 13.46
N LYS A 249 9.46 5.73 14.57
CA LYS A 249 9.69 7.18 14.59
C LYS A 249 8.84 7.92 13.53
N SER A 250 7.62 7.43 13.31
CA SER A 250 6.66 8.04 12.39
C SER A 250 6.40 9.50 12.78
N ASP A 251 5.97 10.31 11.81
CA ASP A 251 5.73 11.75 11.91
C ASP A 251 7.00 12.63 11.85
N THR A 252 8.12 12.07 11.39
CA THR A 252 9.36 12.83 11.15
C THR A 252 9.86 12.66 9.71
N LYS A 253 10.74 13.56 9.28
CA LYS A 253 11.50 13.38 8.03
C LYS A 253 12.38 12.15 8.13
N PHE A 254 12.64 11.52 7.00
CA PHE A 254 13.49 10.32 6.93
C PHE A 254 14.92 10.65 7.39
N LEU A 255 15.39 9.93 8.38
CA LEU A 255 16.70 10.09 9.00
C LEU A 255 17.65 8.91 8.74
N GLY A 256 17.16 7.88 8.01
CA GLY A 256 17.93 6.66 7.74
C GLY A 256 17.43 5.43 8.51
N GLU A 257 18.33 4.50 8.73
CA GLU A 257 18.01 3.26 9.45
C GLU A 257 17.60 3.50 10.89
N LEU A 258 16.51 2.86 11.28
CA LEU A 258 16.00 2.88 12.63
C LEU A 258 16.86 2.01 13.56
N LYS A 259 16.97 2.45 14.80
CA LYS A 259 17.60 1.67 15.90
C LYS A 259 16.54 1.04 16.78
N ASN A 260 16.90 -0.02 17.49
CA ASN A 260 16.01 -0.58 18.49
C ASN A 260 15.63 0.49 19.53
N PRO A 261 14.38 0.47 20.02
CA PRO A 261 13.96 1.38 21.09
C PRO A 261 14.91 1.29 22.29
N ASN A 262 15.23 2.43 22.88
CA ASN A 262 16.00 2.46 24.11
C ASN A 262 15.19 1.79 25.24
N LYS A 263 15.81 0.89 25.98
CA LYS A 263 15.19 0.22 27.14
C LYS A 263 15.29 1.05 28.42
N ASN A 264 16.01 2.17 28.41
CA ASN A 264 16.05 3.09 29.53
C ASN A 264 14.77 3.94 29.54
N PHE A 265 13.92 3.72 30.54
CA PHE A 265 12.65 4.43 30.69
C PHE A 265 12.82 5.93 30.88
N ASP A 266 13.89 6.39 31.51
CA ASP A 266 14.18 7.82 31.71
C ASP A 266 14.36 8.58 30.39
N TYR A 267 14.73 7.89 29.32
CA TYR A 267 14.84 8.48 27.97
C TYR A 267 13.50 8.95 27.41
N TYR A 268 12.39 8.33 27.83
CA TYR A 268 11.04 8.61 27.30
C TYR A 268 10.25 9.62 28.14
N TYR A 269 10.77 9.99 29.32
CA TYR A 269 10.12 10.92 30.25
C TYR A 269 10.83 12.29 30.33
N LYS A 270 11.87 12.48 29.55
CA LYS A 270 12.54 13.78 29.32
C LYS A 270 11.96 14.44 28.07
#